data_f7694e540e2c0f62d63a2302032e5a54
#
_entry.id   f7694e540e2c0f62d63a2302032e5a54
#
_cell.length_a   1.000
_cell.length_b   1.000
_cell.length_c   1.000
_cell.angle_alpha   90.00
_cell.angle_beta   90.00
_cell.angle_gamma   90.00
#
_symmetry.space_group_name_H-M   'P 1'
#
loop_
_entity.id
_entity.type
_entity.pdbx_description
1 polymer ?
#
loop_
_entity_poly.entity_id
_entity_poly.type
_entity_poly.pdbx_seq_one_letter_code
_entity_poly.pdbx_strand_id
1 'polypeptide(L)'
;MIKQIKLHDCGVVFNAEHHTYTLDGKELSGITSIIGKYLFPNMYSNVSESVLEAARERGSMVHAGLEAEFNGMSGDIPEIVAYRELAKQHKIKQIAAEYVVTDYNSIATCIDNVAYVNGELALLDYKTTSVLNIEYLRWQLSLESLMFTMVNQCSVAKAYAVHLPKPKDGVCEAKLVEIELIPCNHLMSLLDAFNTGSEVFVNPLRNVGNDFESILEQYKQAEAFLLDIKETVKYYENIQSECKDKLKAIMDENKVNVWEGGGVKVTRSADTIRKTFDLKLLQEQSPKFPAKWLKEIETKGYKESKVAGRMTITIK
;
A
#
# COMPACT_ATOMS: atom_id res chain seq x y z
N MET A 1 11.27 33.81 -17.02
CA MET A 1 11.65 32.45 -17.48
C MET A 1 12.32 31.76 -16.30
N ILE A 2 11.78 30.65 -15.82
CA ILE A 2 12.42 29.83 -14.80
C ILE A 2 13.66 29.22 -15.46
N LYS A 3 14.84 29.49 -14.88
CA LYS A 3 16.11 28.92 -15.36
C LYS A 3 16.04 27.41 -15.08
N GLN A 4 15.93 26.62 -16.13
CA GLN A 4 15.84 25.17 -15.98
C GLN A 4 17.17 24.64 -15.41
N ILE A 5 17.12 23.88 -14.32
CA ILE A 5 18.31 23.26 -13.74
C ILE A 5 18.83 22.18 -14.68
N LYS A 6 20.14 22.05 -14.74
CA LYS A 6 20.81 20.89 -15.36
C LYS A 6 21.16 19.90 -14.25
N LEU A 7 20.59 18.72 -14.30
CA LEU A 7 20.89 17.63 -13.35
C LEU A 7 22.23 16.98 -13.69
N HIS A 8 22.97 16.59 -12.67
CA HIS A 8 24.29 15.95 -12.79
C HIS A 8 24.15 14.44 -12.59
N ASP A 9 24.88 13.67 -13.38
CA ASP A 9 25.05 12.25 -13.14
C ASP A 9 26.02 12.05 -11.98
N CYS A 10 25.64 11.31 -10.95
CA CYS A 10 26.48 11.04 -9.78
C CYS A 10 27.43 9.84 -9.98
N GLY A 11 27.35 9.11 -11.12
CA GLY A 11 28.18 7.96 -11.42
C GLY A 11 27.80 6.67 -10.67
N VAL A 12 26.71 6.67 -9.91
CA VAL A 12 26.21 5.47 -9.23
C VAL A 12 25.50 4.57 -10.21
N VAL A 13 25.88 3.29 -10.26
CA VAL A 13 25.17 2.26 -11.00
C VAL A 13 24.08 1.68 -10.11
N PHE A 14 22.84 1.84 -10.53
CA PHE A 14 21.68 1.24 -9.88
C PHE A 14 21.27 -0.04 -10.60
N ASN A 15 21.18 -1.14 -9.86
CA ASN A 15 20.62 -2.41 -10.34
C ASN A 15 19.18 -2.54 -9.84
N ALA A 16 18.22 -2.37 -10.73
CA ALA A 16 16.80 -2.41 -10.39
C ALA A 16 16.31 -3.81 -9.99
N GLU A 17 16.90 -4.89 -10.52
CA GLU A 17 16.52 -6.27 -10.21
C GLU A 17 16.85 -6.64 -8.75
N HIS A 18 18.03 -6.22 -8.28
CA HIS A 18 18.50 -6.51 -6.92
C HIS A 18 18.36 -5.32 -5.97
N HIS A 19 17.90 -4.19 -6.47
CA HIS A 19 17.79 -2.91 -5.74
C HIS A 19 19.09 -2.52 -5.03
N THR A 20 20.21 -2.64 -5.74
CA THR A 20 21.56 -2.34 -5.22
C THR A 20 22.18 -1.14 -5.90
N TYR A 21 23.01 -0.42 -5.18
CA TYR A 21 23.71 0.77 -5.64
C TYR A 21 25.22 0.54 -5.57
N THR A 22 25.95 0.88 -6.64
CA THR A 22 27.41 0.71 -6.69
C THR A 22 28.07 1.98 -7.23
N LEU A 23 29.06 2.49 -6.52
CA LEU A 23 29.88 3.62 -6.94
C LEU A 23 31.35 3.18 -6.95
N ASP A 24 32.02 3.27 -8.10
CA ASP A 24 33.44 2.88 -8.29
C ASP A 24 33.75 1.47 -7.77
N GLY A 25 32.80 0.53 -7.92
CA GLY A 25 32.92 -0.85 -7.46
C GLY A 25 32.64 -1.07 -5.97
N LYS A 26 32.31 0.00 -5.21
CA LYS A 26 31.89 -0.09 -3.81
C LYS A 26 30.38 -0.10 -3.73
N GLU A 27 29.82 -1.07 -3.00
CA GLU A 27 28.39 -1.12 -2.70
C GLU A 27 27.99 -0.03 -1.70
N LEU A 28 26.90 0.67 -2.00
CA LEU A 28 26.28 1.70 -1.15
C LEU A 28 24.96 1.19 -0.58
N SER A 29 24.63 1.62 0.63
CA SER A 29 23.37 1.28 1.26
C SER A 29 22.22 2.17 0.77
N GLY A 30 21.05 1.56 0.51
CA GLY A 30 19.84 2.32 0.25
C GLY A 30 19.32 3.03 1.50
N ILE A 31 18.81 4.25 1.38
CA ILE A 31 18.29 5.03 2.52
C ILE A 31 17.14 4.34 3.24
N THR A 32 16.30 3.59 2.53
CA THR A 32 15.17 2.86 3.12
C THR A 32 15.63 1.82 4.13
N SER A 33 16.77 1.15 3.89
CA SER A 33 17.38 0.21 4.82
C SER A 33 17.83 0.90 6.11
N ILE A 34 18.41 2.09 6.01
CA ILE A 34 18.88 2.87 7.16
C ILE A 34 17.70 3.38 7.99
N ILE A 35 16.69 3.94 7.32
CA ILE A 35 15.46 4.39 7.97
C ILE A 35 14.77 3.21 8.68
N GLY A 36 14.64 2.08 8.01
CA GLY A 36 14.07 0.86 8.59
C GLY A 36 14.83 0.40 9.83
N LYS A 37 16.16 0.29 9.74
CA LYS A 37 17.01 -0.17 10.84
C LYS A 37 16.93 0.73 12.09
N TYR A 38 17.05 2.02 11.91
CA TYR A 38 17.27 2.95 13.03
C TYR A 38 15.99 3.61 13.56
N LEU A 39 14.98 3.78 12.71
CA LEU A 39 13.79 4.57 13.04
C LEU A 39 12.52 3.72 13.11
N PHE A 40 12.42 2.69 12.26
CA PHE A 40 11.21 1.87 12.12
C PHE A 40 11.52 0.36 12.10
N PRO A 41 12.29 -0.20 13.07
CA PRO A 41 12.79 -1.58 13.01
C PRO A 41 11.70 -2.65 12.99
N ASN A 42 10.51 -2.33 13.48
CA ASN A 42 9.38 -3.28 13.57
C ASN A 42 8.23 -2.96 12.62
N MET A 43 8.45 -2.09 11.62
CA MET A 43 7.39 -1.58 10.76
C MET A 43 6.56 -2.69 10.06
N TYR A 44 7.20 -3.80 9.71
CA TYR A 44 6.58 -4.91 8.98
C TYR A 44 6.58 -6.24 9.74
N SER A 45 6.98 -6.27 11.02
CA SER A 45 7.21 -7.51 11.78
C SER A 45 5.98 -8.41 11.92
N ASN A 46 4.78 -7.85 11.84
CA ASN A 46 3.51 -8.55 11.99
C ASN A 46 2.72 -8.70 10.68
N VAL A 47 3.33 -8.37 9.53
CA VAL A 47 2.68 -8.46 8.22
C VAL A 47 3.17 -9.72 7.50
N SER A 48 2.26 -10.51 6.95
CA SER A 48 2.64 -11.71 6.19
C SER A 48 3.39 -11.33 4.91
N GLU A 49 4.38 -12.15 4.53
CA GLU A 49 5.18 -11.90 3.32
C GLU A 49 4.32 -11.78 2.06
N SER A 50 3.26 -12.59 1.95
CA SER A 50 2.35 -12.54 0.80
C SER A 50 1.61 -11.20 0.66
N VAL A 51 1.28 -10.55 1.78
CA VAL A 51 0.65 -9.22 1.78
C VAL A 51 1.66 -8.14 1.39
N LEU A 52 2.89 -8.25 1.91
CA LEU A 52 3.98 -7.33 1.53
C LEU A 52 4.32 -7.45 0.05
N GLU A 53 4.37 -8.66 -0.48
CA GLU A 53 4.64 -8.91 -1.90
C GLU A 53 3.57 -8.29 -2.79
N ALA A 54 2.29 -8.54 -2.51
CA ALA A 54 1.19 -7.95 -3.26
C ALA A 54 1.21 -6.41 -3.23
N ALA A 55 1.60 -5.82 -2.09
CA ALA A 55 1.74 -4.37 -1.97
C ALA A 55 2.93 -3.83 -2.79
N ARG A 56 4.08 -4.56 -2.78
CA ARG A 56 5.26 -4.22 -3.60
C ARG A 56 4.95 -4.30 -5.09
N GLU A 57 4.34 -5.42 -5.55
CA GLU A 57 3.95 -5.61 -6.96
C GLU A 57 3.06 -4.48 -7.45
N ARG A 58 2.05 -4.12 -6.65
CA ARG A 58 1.16 -3.02 -6.99
C ARG A 58 1.91 -1.68 -7.04
N GLY A 59 2.74 -1.41 -6.03
CA GLY A 59 3.58 -0.20 -5.99
C GLY A 59 4.44 -0.10 -7.23
N SER A 60 5.20 -1.16 -7.55
CA SER A 60 6.08 -1.22 -8.73
C SER A 60 5.33 -1.00 -10.04
N MET A 61 4.13 -1.57 -10.19
CA MET A 61 3.29 -1.36 -11.37
C MET A 61 2.89 0.12 -11.55
N VAL A 62 2.53 0.81 -10.47
CA VAL A 62 2.16 2.24 -10.53
C VAL A 62 3.37 3.10 -10.81
N HIS A 63 4.52 2.86 -10.16
CA HIS A 63 5.79 3.58 -10.40
C HIS A 63 6.24 3.42 -11.86
N ALA A 64 6.26 2.19 -12.38
CA ALA A 64 6.59 1.94 -13.79
C ALA A 64 5.64 2.66 -14.76
N GLY A 65 4.35 2.73 -14.42
CA GLY A 65 3.36 3.48 -15.21
C GLY A 65 3.63 4.99 -15.19
N LEU A 66 4.04 5.56 -14.06
CA LEU A 66 4.37 6.98 -13.92
C LEU A 66 5.69 7.32 -14.63
N GLU A 67 6.68 6.44 -14.59
CA GLU A 67 7.90 6.57 -15.36
C GLU A 67 7.62 6.49 -16.87
N ALA A 68 6.78 5.56 -17.30
CA ALA A 68 6.34 5.46 -18.70
C ALA A 68 5.63 6.75 -19.17
N GLU A 69 4.79 7.34 -18.31
CA GLU A 69 4.12 8.62 -18.57
C GLU A 69 5.15 9.76 -18.77
N PHE A 70 6.19 9.80 -17.94
CA PHE A 70 7.30 10.76 -18.09
C PHE A 70 8.00 10.59 -19.45
N ASN A 71 8.17 9.36 -19.91
CA ASN A 71 8.77 9.01 -21.19
C ASN A 71 7.81 9.16 -22.40
N GLY A 72 6.62 9.75 -22.20
CA GLY A 72 5.65 10.02 -23.25
C GLY A 72 4.77 8.82 -23.63
N MET A 73 4.80 7.74 -22.87
CA MET A 73 3.91 6.60 -23.01
C MET A 73 2.72 6.74 -22.08
N SER A 74 1.50 6.71 -22.62
CA SER A 74 0.28 6.93 -21.84
C SER A 74 -0.29 5.62 -21.32
N GLY A 75 -0.47 5.52 -19.99
CA GLY A 75 -1.19 4.42 -19.33
C GLY A 75 -2.61 4.83 -18.96
N ASP A 76 -3.54 3.87 -18.83
CA ASP A 76 -4.95 4.12 -18.54
C ASP A 76 -5.41 3.56 -17.19
N ILE A 77 -4.48 3.15 -16.33
CA ILE A 77 -4.85 2.74 -14.97
C ILE A 77 -5.31 3.96 -14.16
N PRO A 78 -6.27 3.80 -13.24
CA PRO A 78 -6.90 4.90 -12.53
C PRO A 78 -5.91 5.83 -11.81
N GLU A 79 -4.82 5.28 -11.26
CA GLU A 79 -3.77 6.04 -10.58
C GLU A 79 -3.03 6.99 -11.54
N ILE A 80 -2.72 6.55 -12.76
CA ILE A 80 -2.05 7.38 -13.76
C ILE A 80 -2.99 8.47 -14.27
N VAL A 81 -4.25 8.14 -14.50
CA VAL A 81 -5.27 9.13 -14.89
C VAL A 81 -5.41 10.20 -13.80
N ALA A 82 -5.50 9.79 -12.54
CA ALA A 82 -5.61 10.69 -11.39
C ALA A 82 -4.35 11.56 -11.23
N TYR A 83 -3.16 11.00 -11.43
CA TYR A 83 -1.90 11.75 -11.41
C TYR A 83 -1.86 12.83 -12.50
N ARG A 84 -2.31 12.55 -13.74
CA ARG A 84 -2.37 13.56 -14.81
C ARG A 84 -3.20 14.76 -14.41
N GLU A 85 -4.36 14.54 -13.81
CA GLU A 85 -5.22 15.65 -13.36
C GLU A 85 -4.57 16.42 -12.21
N LEU A 86 -3.96 15.72 -11.24
CA LEU A 86 -3.20 16.32 -10.16
C LEU A 86 -2.04 17.16 -10.70
N ALA A 87 -1.30 16.64 -11.68
CA ALA A 87 -0.17 17.32 -12.31
C ALA A 87 -0.61 18.62 -13.03
N LYS A 88 -1.75 18.60 -13.70
CA LYS A 88 -2.34 19.81 -14.31
C LYS A 88 -2.71 20.84 -13.24
N GLN A 89 -3.40 20.39 -12.17
CA GLN A 89 -3.88 21.26 -11.09
C GLN A 89 -2.72 21.99 -10.40
N HIS A 90 -1.63 21.27 -10.09
CA HIS A 90 -0.46 21.80 -9.39
C HIS A 90 0.67 22.26 -10.31
N LYS A 91 0.42 22.30 -11.63
CA LYS A 91 1.40 22.70 -12.66
C LYS A 91 2.72 21.95 -12.51
N ILE A 92 2.65 20.65 -12.24
CA ILE A 92 3.82 19.78 -12.10
C ILE A 92 4.47 19.64 -13.47
N LYS A 93 5.72 20.05 -13.55
CA LYS A 93 6.56 19.89 -14.73
C LYS A 93 7.74 19.01 -14.35
N GLN A 94 7.68 17.76 -14.71
CA GLN A 94 8.73 16.78 -14.45
C GLN A 94 10.03 17.14 -15.16
N ILE A 95 11.17 16.90 -14.51
CA ILE A 95 12.52 17.13 -15.03
C ILE A 95 13.24 15.80 -15.19
N ALA A 96 13.10 14.90 -14.20
CA ALA A 96 13.66 13.56 -14.21
C ALA A 96 12.74 12.59 -13.47
N ALA A 97 12.71 11.34 -13.90
CA ALA A 97 12.14 10.20 -13.20
C ALA A 97 13.27 9.26 -12.82
N GLU A 98 13.11 8.50 -11.73
CA GLU A 98 14.09 7.52 -11.22
C GLU A 98 15.51 8.11 -11.16
N TYR A 99 15.64 9.28 -10.53
CA TYR A 99 16.89 10.03 -10.50
C TYR A 99 17.78 9.60 -9.33
N VAL A 100 18.92 8.96 -9.65
CA VAL A 100 19.85 8.44 -8.65
C VAL A 100 20.71 9.55 -8.05
N VAL A 101 20.79 9.57 -6.71
CA VAL A 101 21.61 10.48 -5.93
C VAL A 101 22.38 9.75 -4.82
N THR A 102 23.48 10.34 -4.34
CA THR A 102 24.37 9.75 -3.33
C THR A 102 25.03 10.81 -2.47
N ASP A 103 25.48 10.41 -1.28
CA ASP A 103 26.38 11.21 -0.43
C ASP A 103 27.86 11.05 -0.83
N TYR A 104 28.16 10.29 -1.89
CA TYR A 104 29.50 9.90 -2.36
C TYR A 104 30.35 9.14 -1.32
N ASN A 105 29.72 8.63 -0.26
CA ASN A 105 30.43 7.93 0.82
C ASN A 105 29.84 6.55 1.12
N SER A 106 28.60 6.51 1.54
CA SER A 106 28.04 5.30 2.13
C SER A 106 26.62 4.96 1.68
N ILE A 107 25.89 5.95 1.16
CA ILE A 107 24.47 5.81 0.84
C ILE A 107 24.13 6.31 -0.56
N ALA A 108 23.10 5.71 -1.13
CA ALA A 108 22.47 6.17 -2.36
C ALA A 108 20.96 5.92 -2.32
N THR A 109 20.24 6.60 -3.18
CA THR A 109 18.81 6.35 -3.41
C THR A 109 18.42 6.73 -4.83
N CYS A 110 17.29 6.21 -5.27
CA CYS A 110 16.61 6.63 -6.48
C CYS A 110 15.43 7.51 -6.10
N ILE A 111 15.41 8.76 -6.54
CA ILE A 111 14.31 9.71 -6.33
C ILE A 111 13.26 9.43 -7.40
N ASP A 112 12.01 9.14 -7.00
CA ASP A 112 10.94 8.81 -7.94
C ASP A 112 10.75 9.89 -9.01
N ASN A 113 10.75 11.17 -8.60
CA ASN A 113 10.62 12.27 -9.55
C ASN A 113 11.21 13.59 -9.05
N VAL A 114 11.89 14.28 -9.94
CA VAL A 114 12.34 15.66 -9.76
C VAL A 114 11.49 16.56 -10.67
N ALA A 115 10.85 17.57 -10.11
CA ALA A 115 9.91 18.41 -10.86
C ALA A 115 9.92 19.88 -10.42
N TYR A 116 9.36 20.73 -11.25
CA TYR A 116 8.82 22.02 -10.80
C TYR A 116 7.35 21.84 -10.43
N VAL A 117 6.98 22.22 -9.21
CA VAL A 117 5.60 22.26 -8.72
C VAL A 117 5.22 23.73 -8.52
N ASN A 118 4.21 24.21 -9.21
CA ASN A 118 3.85 25.66 -9.22
C ASN A 118 5.03 26.60 -9.51
N GLY A 119 6.08 26.11 -10.17
CA GLY A 119 7.27 26.87 -10.54
C GLY A 119 8.44 26.78 -9.55
N GLU A 120 8.30 26.05 -8.44
CA GLU A 120 9.35 25.78 -7.46
C GLU A 120 9.94 24.39 -7.68
N LEU A 121 11.27 24.27 -7.58
CA LEU A 121 11.97 22.99 -7.69
C LEU A 121 11.62 22.09 -6.49
N ALA A 122 11.16 20.89 -6.75
CA ALA A 122 10.69 19.94 -5.73
C ALA A 122 11.08 18.50 -6.03
N LEU A 123 11.14 17.70 -4.98
CA LEU A 123 11.16 16.24 -5.06
C LEU A 123 9.74 15.70 -4.85
N LEU A 124 9.39 14.69 -5.62
CA LEU A 124 8.12 13.97 -5.50
C LEU A 124 8.40 12.50 -5.24
N ASP A 125 7.72 11.95 -4.26
CA ASP A 125 7.75 10.53 -3.91
C ASP A 125 6.34 9.95 -4.07
N TYR A 126 6.22 8.84 -4.80
CA TYR A 126 4.95 8.21 -5.12
C TYR A 126 4.57 7.17 -4.07
N LYS A 127 3.38 7.28 -3.50
CA LYS A 127 2.88 6.34 -2.49
C LYS A 127 1.50 5.81 -2.85
N THR A 128 1.42 4.48 -2.90
CA THR A 128 0.18 3.75 -3.24
C THR A 128 -0.53 3.14 -2.03
N THR A 129 0.01 3.36 -0.82
CA THR A 129 -0.58 2.91 0.45
C THR A 129 -1.92 3.59 0.75
N SER A 130 -2.79 2.99 1.55
CA SER A 130 -4.07 3.60 1.94
C SER A 130 -3.89 4.85 2.79
N VAL A 131 -2.85 4.88 3.61
CA VAL A 131 -2.50 6.00 4.51
C VAL A 131 -1.01 6.29 4.40
N LEU A 132 -0.65 7.57 4.40
CA LEU A 132 0.74 8.01 4.38
C LEU A 132 1.37 7.94 5.76
N ASN A 133 2.55 7.34 5.87
CA ASN A 133 3.41 7.48 7.03
C ASN A 133 4.24 8.76 6.89
N ILE A 134 3.74 9.86 7.44
CA ILE A 134 4.35 11.18 7.30
C ILE A 134 5.73 11.24 7.95
N GLU A 135 5.93 10.60 9.11
CA GLU A 135 7.25 10.59 9.77
C GLU A 135 8.30 9.86 8.94
N TYR A 136 7.93 8.70 8.35
CA TYR A 136 8.81 7.98 7.44
C TYR A 136 9.17 8.84 6.21
N LEU A 137 8.17 9.47 5.59
CA LEU A 137 8.34 10.32 4.43
C LEU A 137 9.22 11.55 4.73
N ARG A 138 9.10 12.14 5.91
CA ARG A 138 9.98 13.24 6.33
C ARG A 138 11.44 12.81 6.30
N TRP A 139 11.79 11.65 6.87
CA TRP A 139 13.16 11.14 6.85
C TRP A 139 13.63 10.79 5.43
N GLN A 140 12.79 10.09 4.66
CA GLN A 140 13.10 9.68 3.30
C GLN A 140 13.39 10.90 2.41
N LEU A 141 12.42 11.79 2.24
CA LEU A 141 12.54 12.96 1.37
C LEU A 141 13.61 13.95 1.85
N SER A 142 13.89 14.00 3.15
CA SER A 142 14.97 14.86 3.67
C SER A 142 16.35 14.31 3.33
N LEU A 143 16.57 12.99 3.42
CA LEU A 143 17.82 12.37 2.98
C LEU A 143 17.99 12.49 1.45
N GLU A 144 16.92 12.29 0.68
CA GLU A 144 16.92 12.53 -0.76
C GLU A 144 17.27 13.98 -1.11
N SER A 145 16.68 14.96 -0.42
CA SER A 145 16.98 16.39 -0.60
C SER A 145 18.43 16.74 -0.26
N LEU A 146 18.97 16.13 0.79
CA LEU A 146 20.37 16.29 1.17
C LEU A 146 21.29 15.79 0.05
N MET A 147 21.10 14.55 -0.41
CA MET A 147 21.92 13.96 -1.47
C MET A 147 21.69 14.66 -2.81
N PHE A 148 20.46 15.09 -3.12
CA PHE A 148 20.18 15.91 -4.29
C PHE A 148 21.01 17.18 -4.29
N THR A 149 21.09 17.83 -3.13
CA THR A 149 21.91 19.05 -2.95
C THR A 149 23.39 18.78 -3.14
N MET A 150 23.89 17.65 -2.63
CA MET A 150 25.29 17.25 -2.78
C MET A 150 25.66 17.00 -4.25
N VAL A 151 24.78 16.30 -5.00
CA VAL A 151 25.02 15.98 -6.41
C VAL A 151 24.89 17.21 -7.32
N ASN A 152 23.85 18.04 -7.09
CA ASN A 152 23.50 19.12 -8.02
C ASN A 152 23.96 20.51 -7.59
N GLN A 153 24.55 20.65 -6.39
CA GLN A 153 25.00 21.93 -5.80
C GLN A 153 23.88 22.99 -5.75
N CYS A 154 22.64 22.54 -5.63
CA CYS A 154 21.46 23.38 -5.44
C CYS A 154 20.43 22.64 -4.58
N SER A 155 19.71 23.39 -3.75
CA SER A 155 18.66 22.83 -2.90
C SER A 155 17.31 22.83 -3.61
N VAL A 156 16.45 21.89 -3.23
CA VAL A 156 15.03 21.94 -3.58
C VAL A 156 14.28 22.88 -2.65
N ALA A 157 13.23 23.50 -3.16
CA ALA A 157 12.39 24.41 -2.36
C ALA A 157 11.37 23.61 -1.53
N LYS A 158 10.90 22.48 -2.05
CA LYS A 158 9.81 21.70 -1.52
C LYS A 158 10.02 20.20 -1.72
N ALA A 159 9.31 19.42 -0.91
CA ALA A 159 9.19 17.97 -1.08
C ALA A 159 7.72 17.57 -0.90
N TYR A 160 7.25 16.62 -1.71
CA TYR A 160 5.86 16.19 -1.69
C TYR A 160 5.76 14.67 -1.78
N ALA A 161 4.78 14.12 -1.06
CA ALA A 161 4.25 12.80 -1.36
C ALA A 161 3.09 12.94 -2.37
N VAL A 162 3.17 12.25 -3.47
CA VAL A 162 2.06 12.05 -4.39
C VAL A 162 1.33 10.79 -3.96
N HIS A 163 0.24 10.97 -3.23
CA HIS A 163 -0.55 9.88 -2.70
C HIS A 163 -1.54 9.38 -3.73
N LEU A 164 -1.38 8.14 -4.15
CA LEU A 164 -2.19 7.43 -5.15
C LEU A 164 -2.78 6.16 -4.52
N PRO A 165 -3.77 6.30 -3.62
CA PRO A 165 -4.34 5.15 -2.93
C PRO A 165 -5.03 4.21 -3.93
N LYS A 166 -5.28 2.96 -3.48
CA LYS A 166 -5.98 1.97 -4.29
C LYS A 166 -7.33 2.53 -4.77
N PRO A 167 -7.63 2.41 -6.08
CA PRO A 167 -8.89 2.91 -6.63
C PRO A 167 -10.10 2.25 -5.96
N LYS A 168 -11.11 3.08 -5.66
CA LYS A 168 -12.43 2.61 -5.23
C LYS A 168 -13.41 2.85 -6.38
N ASP A 169 -14.14 1.82 -6.76
CA ASP A 169 -15.08 1.87 -7.91
C ASP A 169 -14.44 2.42 -9.20
N GLY A 170 -13.16 2.09 -9.41
CA GLY A 170 -12.39 2.54 -10.58
C GLY A 170 -11.85 3.96 -10.50
N VAL A 171 -12.01 4.66 -9.37
CA VAL A 171 -11.54 6.04 -9.17
C VAL A 171 -10.43 6.09 -8.13
N CYS A 172 -9.28 6.67 -8.49
CA CYS A 172 -8.19 6.96 -7.56
C CYS A 172 -8.30 8.41 -7.07
N GLU A 173 -8.34 8.62 -5.76
CA GLU A 173 -8.32 9.94 -5.13
C GLU A 173 -6.89 10.43 -4.92
N ALA A 174 -6.23 10.90 -5.97
CA ALA A 174 -4.87 11.41 -5.90
C ALA A 174 -4.77 12.69 -5.04
N LYS A 175 -3.71 12.78 -4.23
CA LYS A 175 -3.43 13.95 -3.39
C LYS A 175 -1.96 14.31 -3.47
N LEU A 176 -1.67 15.62 -3.51
CA LEU A 176 -0.32 16.16 -3.35
C LEU A 176 -0.17 16.65 -1.91
N VAL A 177 0.68 15.99 -1.13
CA VAL A 177 0.88 16.28 0.28
C VAL A 177 2.28 16.85 0.48
N GLU A 178 2.38 18.10 0.91
CA GLU A 178 3.66 18.73 1.23
C GLU A 178 4.28 18.07 2.47
N ILE A 179 5.55 17.71 2.38
CA ILE A 179 6.31 17.07 3.44
C ILE A 179 7.35 18.04 3.98
N GLU A 180 7.26 18.34 5.25
CA GLU A 180 8.21 19.21 5.95
C GLU A 180 9.57 18.50 6.09
N LEU A 181 10.62 19.11 5.55
CA LEU A 181 11.97 18.55 5.60
C LEU A 181 12.60 18.70 7.00
N ILE A 182 13.34 17.69 7.37
CA ILE A 182 14.07 17.61 8.64
C ILE A 182 15.37 18.45 8.54
N PRO A 183 15.74 19.21 9.58
CA PRO A 183 16.99 19.95 9.61
C PRO A 183 18.21 19.06 9.40
N CYS A 184 19.18 19.54 8.61
CA CYS A 184 20.36 18.79 8.17
C CYS A 184 21.17 18.17 9.33
N ASN A 185 21.27 18.85 10.48
CA ASN A 185 21.99 18.34 11.65
C ASN A 185 21.42 17.01 12.18
N HIS A 186 20.10 16.79 12.09
CA HIS A 186 19.47 15.52 12.48
C HIS A 186 19.73 14.41 11.46
N LEU A 187 19.77 14.76 10.17
CA LEU A 187 20.13 13.81 9.11
C LEU A 187 21.59 13.36 9.27
N MET A 188 22.49 14.31 9.52
CA MET A 188 23.90 14.00 9.76
C MET A 188 24.09 13.10 10.98
N SER A 189 23.33 13.29 12.07
CA SER A 189 23.37 12.42 13.24
C SER A 189 22.97 10.97 12.92
N LEU A 190 21.98 10.78 12.03
CA LEU A 190 21.57 9.44 11.58
C LEU A 190 22.67 8.80 10.72
N LEU A 191 23.25 9.56 9.80
CA LEU A 191 24.35 9.08 8.93
C LEU A 191 25.61 8.77 9.74
N ASP A 192 25.93 9.56 10.76
CA ASP A 192 27.06 9.29 11.66
C ASP A 192 26.83 7.98 12.44
N ALA A 193 25.62 7.75 12.97
CA ALA A 193 25.28 6.49 13.64
C ALA A 193 25.42 5.29 12.67
N PHE A 194 24.99 5.45 11.43
CA PHE A 194 25.13 4.42 10.41
C PHE A 194 26.61 4.16 10.07
N ASN A 195 27.40 5.20 9.78
CA ASN A 195 28.78 5.10 9.35
C ASN A 195 29.71 4.55 10.47
N THR A 196 29.39 4.84 11.72
CA THR A 196 30.14 4.32 12.89
C THR A 196 29.69 2.91 13.30
N GLY A 197 28.65 2.35 12.67
CA GLY A 197 28.12 1.05 13.02
C GLY A 197 27.41 1.02 14.38
N SER A 198 26.90 2.16 14.85
CA SER A 198 26.16 2.23 16.11
C SER A 198 24.95 1.27 16.09
N GLU A 199 24.72 0.56 17.19
CA GLU A 199 23.53 -0.29 17.34
C GLU A 199 22.27 0.53 17.69
N VAL A 200 22.44 1.74 18.21
CA VAL A 200 21.35 2.59 18.70
C VAL A 200 21.44 3.97 18.10
N PHE A 201 20.33 4.47 17.62
CA PHE A 201 20.14 5.86 17.23
C PHE A 201 19.02 6.47 18.06
N VAL A 202 19.32 7.58 18.73
CA VAL A 202 18.31 8.36 19.46
C VAL A 202 17.72 9.37 18.48
N ASN A 203 16.48 9.14 18.05
CA ASN A 203 15.78 10.04 17.13
C ASN A 203 15.58 11.42 17.79
N PRO A 204 16.26 12.48 17.30
CA PRO A 204 16.18 13.81 17.93
C PRO A 204 14.82 14.49 17.76
N LEU A 205 13.98 13.99 16.89
CA LEU A 205 12.62 14.48 16.68
C LEU A 205 11.62 13.87 17.66
N ARG A 206 11.99 12.77 18.32
CA ARG A 206 11.19 12.21 19.42
C ARG A 206 11.45 13.02 20.68
N ASN A 207 10.47 13.79 21.11
CA ASN A 207 10.50 14.39 22.44
C ASN A 207 10.51 13.26 23.49
N VAL A 208 11.63 13.09 24.17
CA VAL A 208 11.88 12.04 25.17
C VAL A 208 10.92 12.11 26.39
N GLY A 209 10.05 13.10 26.45
CA GLY A 209 9.05 13.33 27.49
C GLY A 209 7.61 12.92 27.15
N ASN A 210 7.34 12.43 25.92
CA ASN A 210 5.98 12.11 25.49
C ASN A 210 5.86 10.66 24.98
N ASP A 211 5.99 9.69 25.87
CA ASP A 211 5.67 8.27 25.59
C ASP A 211 4.29 8.12 24.95
N PHE A 212 3.35 9.00 25.31
CA PHE A 212 1.99 8.99 24.77
C PHE A 212 1.95 9.31 23.26
N GLU A 213 2.65 10.36 22.80
CA GLU A 213 2.66 10.71 21.37
C GLU A 213 3.36 9.64 20.54
N SER A 214 4.43 9.06 21.04
CA SER A 214 5.14 7.95 20.37
C SER A 214 4.23 6.71 20.25
N ILE A 215 3.52 6.36 21.33
CA ILE A 215 2.59 5.22 21.33
C ILE A 215 1.39 5.52 20.40
N LEU A 216 0.87 6.75 20.42
CA LEU A 216 -0.23 7.16 19.55
C LEU A 216 0.15 7.09 18.07
N GLU A 217 1.38 7.48 17.71
CA GLU A 217 1.86 7.40 16.34
C GLU A 217 2.04 5.95 15.89
N GLN A 218 2.59 5.08 16.75
CA GLN A 218 2.65 3.64 16.49
C GLN A 218 1.26 3.03 16.30
N TYR A 219 0.28 3.46 17.10
CA TYR A 219 -1.10 3.01 16.95
C TYR A 219 -1.70 3.45 15.61
N LYS A 220 -1.53 4.71 15.20
CA LYS A 220 -2.00 5.20 13.90
C LYS A 220 -1.38 4.44 12.73
N GLN A 221 -0.09 4.16 12.81
CA GLN A 221 0.61 3.36 11.79
C GLN A 221 0.04 1.93 11.71
N ALA A 222 -0.18 1.29 12.88
CA ALA A 222 -0.78 -0.03 12.93
C ALA A 222 -2.20 -0.05 12.36
N GLU A 223 -3.02 0.95 12.67
CA GLU A 223 -4.37 1.10 12.11
C GLU A 223 -4.33 1.28 10.58
N ALA A 224 -3.40 2.09 10.07
CA ALA A 224 -3.20 2.29 8.63
C ALA A 224 -2.86 0.97 7.93
N PHE A 225 -1.92 0.20 8.50
CA PHE A 225 -1.57 -1.13 8.00
C PHE A 225 -2.73 -2.10 8.01
N LEU A 226 -3.48 -2.13 9.11
CA LEU A 226 -4.67 -2.99 9.23
C LEU A 226 -5.72 -2.64 8.17
N LEU A 227 -5.85 -1.37 7.82
CA LEU A 227 -6.77 -0.93 6.77
C LEU A 227 -6.33 -1.46 5.40
N ASP A 228 -5.04 -1.33 5.04
CA ASP A 228 -4.47 -1.86 3.80
C ASP A 228 -4.63 -3.38 3.69
N ILE A 229 -4.33 -4.09 4.77
CA ILE A 229 -4.50 -5.55 4.84
C ILE A 229 -5.96 -5.93 4.62
N LYS A 230 -6.91 -5.26 5.29
CA LYS A 230 -8.34 -5.53 5.15
C LYS A 230 -8.82 -5.31 3.71
N GLU A 231 -8.36 -4.26 3.05
CA GLU A 231 -8.70 -4.01 1.65
C GLU A 231 -8.14 -5.10 0.73
N THR A 232 -6.89 -5.51 0.96
CA THR A 232 -6.24 -6.59 0.21
C THR A 232 -6.96 -7.94 0.42
N VAL A 233 -7.27 -8.29 1.67
CA VAL A 233 -8.03 -9.50 2.01
C VAL A 233 -9.38 -9.48 1.29
N LYS A 234 -10.12 -8.37 1.37
CA LYS A 234 -11.42 -8.23 0.70
C LYS A 234 -11.32 -8.40 -0.82
N TYR A 235 -10.26 -7.89 -1.44
CA TYR A 235 -10.01 -8.09 -2.87
C TYR A 235 -9.88 -9.58 -3.22
N TYR A 236 -9.05 -10.33 -2.48
CA TYR A 236 -8.86 -11.76 -2.73
C TYR A 236 -10.09 -12.60 -2.35
N GLU A 237 -10.84 -12.21 -1.31
CA GLU A 237 -12.14 -12.82 -0.98
C GLU A 237 -13.15 -12.66 -2.12
N ASN A 238 -13.19 -11.50 -2.78
CA ASN A 238 -14.04 -11.27 -3.95
C ASN A 238 -13.63 -12.18 -5.12
N ILE A 239 -12.33 -12.25 -5.45
CA ILE A 239 -11.82 -13.17 -6.49
C ILE A 239 -12.20 -14.62 -6.15
N GLN A 240 -11.99 -15.02 -4.89
CA GLN A 240 -12.34 -16.37 -4.44
C GLN A 240 -13.85 -16.65 -4.59
N SER A 241 -14.70 -15.66 -4.27
CA SER A 241 -16.15 -15.76 -4.45
C SER A 241 -16.52 -15.91 -5.92
N GLU A 242 -16.00 -15.07 -6.80
CA GLU A 242 -16.23 -15.15 -8.24
C GLU A 242 -15.80 -16.51 -8.83
N CYS A 243 -14.62 -17.00 -8.42
CA CYS A 243 -14.14 -18.32 -8.85
C CYS A 243 -15.07 -19.44 -8.37
N LYS A 244 -15.55 -19.36 -7.12
CA LYS A 244 -16.52 -20.33 -6.59
C LYS A 244 -17.84 -20.31 -7.36
N ASP A 245 -18.35 -19.15 -7.73
CA ASP A 245 -19.59 -19.01 -8.49
C ASP A 245 -19.43 -19.58 -9.91
N LYS A 246 -18.30 -19.30 -10.57
CA LYS A 246 -17.97 -19.88 -11.89
C LYS A 246 -17.85 -21.40 -11.83
N LEU A 247 -17.14 -21.95 -10.84
CA LEU A 247 -17.00 -23.38 -10.64
C LEU A 247 -18.36 -24.03 -10.35
N LYS A 248 -19.20 -23.40 -9.54
CA LYS A 248 -20.57 -23.87 -9.26
C LYS A 248 -21.39 -23.94 -10.54
N ALA A 249 -21.38 -22.91 -11.37
CA ALA A 249 -22.09 -22.87 -12.63
C ALA A 249 -21.66 -24.02 -13.57
N ILE A 250 -20.34 -24.23 -13.71
CA ILE A 250 -19.78 -25.33 -14.52
C ILE A 250 -20.19 -26.68 -13.97
N MET A 251 -20.17 -26.90 -12.66
CA MET A 251 -20.56 -28.17 -12.05
C MET A 251 -22.07 -28.45 -12.20
N ASP A 252 -22.91 -27.41 -12.03
CA ASP A 252 -24.36 -27.52 -12.19
C ASP A 252 -24.72 -27.79 -13.65
N GLU A 253 -24.08 -27.12 -14.63
CA GLU A 253 -24.28 -27.36 -16.07
C GLU A 253 -23.91 -28.77 -16.48
N ASN A 254 -22.77 -29.27 -15.97
CA ASN A 254 -22.29 -30.63 -16.29
C ASN A 254 -22.85 -31.73 -15.38
N LYS A 255 -23.71 -31.38 -14.41
CA LYS A 255 -24.32 -32.31 -13.42
C LYS A 255 -23.26 -33.09 -12.62
N VAL A 256 -22.16 -32.45 -12.29
CA VAL A 256 -21.06 -33.05 -11.53
C VAL A 256 -21.08 -32.52 -10.09
N ASN A 257 -21.12 -33.43 -9.11
CA ASN A 257 -21.10 -33.04 -7.70
C ASN A 257 -19.71 -33.11 -7.06
N VAL A 258 -18.76 -33.79 -7.68
CA VAL A 258 -17.37 -33.89 -7.21
C VAL A 258 -16.44 -33.84 -8.41
N TRP A 259 -15.44 -33.00 -8.32
CA TRP A 259 -14.34 -32.96 -9.26
C TRP A 259 -13.00 -33.03 -8.48
N GLU A 260 -12.04 -33.76 -8.99
CA GLU A 260 -10.71 -33.89 -8.37
C GLU A 260 -9.63 -33.89 -9.45
N GLY A 261 -8.64 -33.01 -9.29
CA GLY A 261 -7.50 -32.86 -10.20
C GLY A 261 -6.55 -31.75 -9.75
N GLY A 262 -5.29 -31.80 -10.19
CA GLY A 262 -4.30 -30.79 -9.90
C GLY A 262 -4.05 -30.51 -8.39
N GLY A 263 -4.19 -31.56 -7.53
CA GLY A 263 -4.05 -31.39 -6.08
C GLY A 263 -5.25 -30.72 -5.39
N VAL A 264 -6.37 -30.52 -6.12
CA VAL A 264 -7.57 -29.86 -5.59
C VAL A 264 -8.77 -30.79 -5.72
N LYS A 265 -9.61 -30.80 -4.69
CA LYS A 265 -10.92 -31.48 -4.69
C LYS A 265 -12.02 -30.42 -4.51
N VAL A 266 -12.95 -30.38 -5.46
CA VAL A 266 -14.15 -29.52 -5.42
C VAL A 266 -15.37 -30.35 -5.19
N THR A 267 -16.19 -30.03 -4.19
CA THR A 267 -17.44 -30.72 -3.87
C THR A 267 -18.59 -29.73 -3.83
N ARG A 268 -19.68 -30.05 -4.52
CA ARG A 268 -20.92 -29.30 -4.56
C ARG A 268 -22.02 -30.08 -3.80
N SER A 269 -22.49 -29.54 -2.69
CA SER A 269 -23.65 -30.09 -1.98
C SER A 269 -24.94 -29.51 -2.52
N ALA A 270 -26.00 -30.32 -2.49
CA ALA A 270 -27.34 -29.86 -2.88
C ALA A 270 -27.82 -28.70 -1.97
N ASP A 271 -28.71 -27.88 -2.53
CA ASP A 271 -29.41 -26.87 -1.75
C ASP A 271 -30.29 -27.53 -0.70
N THR A 272 -30.35 -26.99 0.49
CA THR A 272 -31.16 -27.48 1.60
C THR A 272 -32.11 -26.43 2.09
N ILE A 273 -33.21 -26.87 2.67
CA ILE A 273 -34.19 -25.97 3.31
C ILE A 273 -33.87 -25.94 4.81
N ARG A 274 -33.56 -24.79 5.33
CA ARG A 274 -33.36 -24.57 6.76
C ARG A 274 -34.61 -23.95 7.36
N LYS A 275 -35.15 -24.59 8.39
CA LYS A 275 -36.22 -24.02 9.20
C LYS A 275 -35.63 -23.26 10.35
N THR A 276 -35.92 -21.98 10.47
CA THR A 276 -35.53 -21.14 11.60
C THR A 276 -36.76 -20.65 12.32
N PHE A 277 -36.71 -20.67 13.66
CA PHE A 277 -37.80 -20.14 14.48
C PHE A 277 -37.85 -18.61 14.32
N ASP A 278 -39.05 -18.08 14.05
CA ASP A 278 -39.31 -16.67 13.90
C ASP A 278 -40.50 -16.30 14.83
N LEU A 279 -40.14 -15.59 15.93
CA LEU A 279 -41.12 -15.19 16.94
C LEU A 279 -42.14 -14.18 16.38
N LYS A 280 -41.73 -13.31 15.45
CA LYS A 280 -42.65 -12.34 14.83
C LYS A 280 -43.67 -13.04 13.95
N LEU A 281 -43.21 -14.00 13.15
CA LEU A 281 -44.08 -14.80 12.32
C LEU A 281 -45.10 -15.59 13.17
N LEU A 282 -44.66 -16.12 14.32
CA LEU A 282 -45.54 -16.81 15.26
C LEU A 282 -46.60 -15.86 15.83
N GLN A 283 -46.24 -14.66 16.25
CA GLN A 283 -47.16 -13.65 16.78
C GLN A 283 -48.18 -13.16 15.75
N GLU A 284 -47.73 -12.98 14.49
CA GLU A 284 -48.63 -12.59 13.39
C GLU A 284 -49.68 -13.69 13.06
N GLN A 285 -49.23 -14.94 13.08
CA GLN A 285 -50.10 -16.08 12.69
C GLN A 285 -50.93 -16.66 13.85
N SER A 286 -50.56 -16.38 15.08
CA SER A 286 -51.23 -16.85 16.28
C SER A 286 -51.35 -15.74 17.36
N PRO A 287 -52.16 -14.71 17.17
CA PRO A 287 -52.26 -13.56 18.07
C PRO A 287 -52.84 -13.87 19.43
N LYS A 288 -53.40 -15.01 19.68
CA LYS A 288 -53.92 -15.47 21.01
C LYS A 288 -53.27 -16.79 21.36
N PHE A 289 -52.39 -16.81 22.34
CA PHE A 289 -51.66 -17.99 22.82
C PHE A 289 -52.55 -18.92 23.69
N PRO A 290 -53.10 -20.02 23.16
CA PRO A 290 -53.74 -21.05 23.98
C PRO A 290 -52.78 -22.26 24.14
N ALA A 291 -53.15 -23.22 25.01
CA ALA A 291 -52.38 -24.40 25.36
C ALA A 291 -51.96 -25.37 24.21
N LYS A 292 -52.42 -25.12 22.99
CA LYS A 292 -52.01 -25.87 21.75
C LYS A 292 -50.72 -25.32 21.09
N TRP A 293 -50.08 -24.40 21.71
CA TRP A 293 -48.99 -23.62 21.12
C TRP A 293 -47.73 -24.41 20.67
N LEU A 294 -47.42 -25.53 21.30
CA LEU A 294 -46.32 -26.37 20.85
C LEU A 294 -46.47 -26.85 19.39
N LYS A 295 -47.67 -27.25 19.02
CA LYS A 295 -47.96 -27.70 17.66
C LYS A 295 -48.01 -26.55 16.66
N GLU A 296 -48.45 -25.38 17.10
CA GLU A 296 -48.44 -24.16 16.29
C GLU A 296 -47.03 -23.59 16.14
N ILE A 297 -46.16 -23.71 17.14
CA ILE A 297 -44.75 -23.37 17.03
C ILE A 297 -44.08 -24.21 15.95
N GLU A 298 -44.29 -25.52 15.95
CA GLU A 298 -43.72 -26.41 14.93
C GLU A 298 -44.22 -26.13 13.51
N THR A 299 -45.47 -25.69 13.36
CA THR A 299 -46.09 -25.49 12.04
C THR A 299 -46.07 -24.06 11.54
N LYS A 300 -46.12 -23.06 12.42
CA LYS A 300 -46.24 -21.63 12.07
C LYS A 300 -45.12 -20.74 12.55
N GLY A 301 -44.33 -21.18 13.55
CA GLY A 301 -43.22 -20.43 14.14
C GLY A 301 -41.90 -20.55 13.39
N TYR A 302 -41.81 -21.30 12.34
CA TYR A 302 -40.60 -21.52 11.56
C TYR A 302 -40.69 -20.86 10.20
N LYS A 303 -39.66 -20.07 9.87
CA LYS A 303 -39.44 -19.55 8.55
C LYS A 303 -38.59 -20.54 7.77
N GLU A 304 -39.12 -21.02 6.65
CA GLU A 304 -38.32 -21.81 5.72
C GLU A 304 -37.48 -20.89 4.86
N SER A 305 -36.18 -21.14 4.77
CA SER A 305 -35.28 -20.48 3.84
C SER A 305 -34.53 -21.54 3.03
N LYS A 306 -34.46 -21.33 1.73
CA LYS A 306 -33.60 -22.12 0.87
C LYS A 306 -32.15 -21.73 1.18
N VAL A 307 -31.38 -22.68 1.68
CA VAL A 307 -29.94 -22.53 1.88
C VAL A 307 -29.25 -23.08 0.66
N ALA A 308 -28.53 -22.21 -0.05
CA ALA A 308 -27.74 -22.65 -1.20
C ALA A 308 -26.73 -23.70 -0.76
N GLY A 309 -26.61 -24.75 -1.55
CA GLY A 309 -25.63 -25.79 -1.31
C GLY A 309 -24.23 -25.24 -1.25
N ARG A 310 -23.39 -25.78 -0.36
CA ARG A 310 -22.00 -25.38 -0.21
C ARG A 310 -21.14 -25.95 -1.32
N MET A 311 -20.25 -25.15 -1.82
CA MET A 311 -19.08 -25.59 -2.57
C MET A 311 -17.87 -25.61 -1.63
N THR A 312 -17.20 -26.75 -1.54
CA THR A 312 -15.99 -26.92 -0.76
C THR A 312 -14.83 -27.19 -1.71
N ILE A 313 -13.76 -26.44 -1.56
CA ILE A 313 -12.51 -26.62 -2.31
C ILE A 313 -11.47 -27.03 -1.28
N THR A 314 -10.90 -28.21 -1.43
CA THR A 314 -9.84 -28.73 -0.57
C THR A 314 -8.57 -28.83 -1.40
N ILE A 315 -7.53 -28.15 -0.97
CA ILE A 315 -6.18 -28.23 -1.52
C ILE A 315 -5.48 -29.35 -0.76
N LYS A 316 -4.86 -30.31 -1.48
CA LYS A 316 -4.14 -31.45 -0.91
C LYS A 316 -2.67 -31.14 -0.74
#